data_92aa9e7b37365bf10336e72e94bbf8d9
#
_entry.id   92aa9e7b37365bf10336e72e94bbf8d9
#
_cell.length_a   1.000
_cell.length_b   1.000
_cell.length_c   1.000
_cell.angle_alpha   90.00
_cell.angle_beta   90.00
_cell.angle_gamma   90.00
#
_symmetry.space_group_name_H-M   'P 1'
#
loop_
_entity.id
_entity.type
_entity.pdbx_description
1 polymer ?
#
loop_
_entity_poly.entity_id
_entity_poly.type
_entity_poly.pdbx_seq_one_letter_code
_entity_poly.pdbx_strand_id
1 'polypeptide(L)'
;IERGCCMKIISIRKRTIFKISSAILFVMVICIFTQSFGMQHYYKVDFSTGLVTATILNVRSGPGVNYNIVATVKKNEYIRVFAGVGDWYIVQVEGDYVGAVSKKYVKAIYPNSNSGTNSGSNSSSSGNTSNTSTLSSDEKEVFDLINKQRINNGLSALKIDIEVQNVARVKAKDMVDNNYFSHNSPTYGSPFDMLKSFKVSYKTAGENIAGNSSNSAAVTAWMNSSGHKANILNSLFNYTGIGVVKSSKYGKVYVQ
;
A
#
# COMPACT_ATOMS: atom_id res chain seq x y z
N ILE A 1 -43.35 71.54 31.73
CA ILE A 1 -43.75 70.50 30.74
C ILE A 1 -42.64 70.41 29.70
N GLU A 2 -41.51 69.72 29.97
CA GLU A 2 -40.51 69.31 28.95
C GLU A 2 -39.54 68.34 29.54
N ARG A 3 -39.98 67.09 29.78
CA ARG A 3 -39.06 65.96 30.13
C ARG A 3 -39.42 64.63 29.48
N GLY A 4 -40.22 64.64 28.40
CA GLY A 4 -40.70 63.40 27.81
C GLY A 4 -40.04 62.95 26.51
N CYS A 5 -39.29 63.81 25.82
CA CYS A 5 -38.83 63.52 24.46
C CYS A 5 -37.41 62.88 24.36
N CYS A 6 -36.54 63.13 25.35
CA CYS A 6 -35.12 62.70 25.26
C CYS A 6 -34.88 61.20 25.57
N MET A 7 -35.75 60.60 26.43
CA MET A 7 -35.57 59.20 26.80
C MET A 7 -35.98 58.19 25.70
N LYS A 8 -36.91 58.50 24.81
CA LYS A 8 -37.34 57.61 23.72
C LYS A 8 -36.31 57.45 22.60
N ILE A 9 -35.60 58.54 22.29
CA ILE A 9 -34.59 58.57 21.23
C ILE A 9 -33.35 57.73 21.63
N ILE A 10 -32.93 57.83 22.90
CA ILE A 10 -31.76 57.01 23.41
C ILE A 10 -32.08 55.51 23.45
N SER A 11 -33.35 55.17 23.80
CA SER A 11 -33.79 53.78 23.83
C SER A 11 -33.81 53.12 22.42
N ILE A 12 -34.23 53.86 21.41
CA ILE A 12 -34.26 53.36 20.02
C ILE A 12 -32.84 53.19 19.47
N ARG A 13 -31.92 54.13 19.74
CA ARG A 13 -30.52 53.99 19.31
C ARG A 13 -29.81 52.80 19.98
N LYS A 14 -29.98 52.57 21.26
CA LYS A 14 -29.36 51.44 21.97
C LYS A 14 -29.88 50.09 21.47
N ARG A 15 -31.17 49.95 21.19
CA ARG A 15 -31.74 48.72 20.64
C ARG A 15 -31.30 48.45 19.19
N THR A 16 -31.13 49.47 18.38
CA THR A 16 -30.68 49.36 16.99
C THR A 16 -29.20 48.97 16.93
N ILE A 17 -28.35 49.60 17.75
CA ILE A 17 -26.93 49.29 17.86
C ILE A 17 -26.73 47.87 18.36
N PHE A 18 -27.49 47.40 19.35
CA PHE A 18 -27.39 46.03 19.86
C PHE A 18 -27.84 44.98 18.83
N LYS A 19 -28.91 45.26 18.05
CA LYS A 19 -29.35 44.40 16.95
C LYS A 19 -28.33 44.31 15.81
N ILE A 20 -27.69 45.42 15.46
CA ILE A 20 -26.64 45.48 14.44
C ILE A 20 -25.40 44.73 14.92
N SER A 21 -24.98 44.89 16.17
CA SER A 21 -23.87 44.17 16.77
C SER A 21 -24.13 42.67 16.83
N SER A 22 -25.35 42.24 17.18
CA SER A 22 -25.74 40.82 17.20
C SER A 22 -25.80 40.22 15.80
N ALA A 23 -26.29 40.96 14.80
CA ALA A 23 -26.31 40.51 13.41
C ALA A 23 -24.89 40.39 12.82
N ILE A 24 -24.00 41.34 13.12
CA ILE A 24 -22.60 41.27 12.69
C ILE A 24 -21.89 40.10 13.37
N LEU A 25 -22.12 39.85 14.65
CA LEU A 25 -21.55 38.71 15.36
C LEU A 25 -22.07 37.38 14.78
N PHE A 26 -23.35 37.29 14.43
CA PHE A 26 -23.95 36.11 13.82
C PHE A 26 -23.41 35.86 12.42
N VAL A 27 -23.21 36.89 11.60
CA VAL A 27 -22.56 36.79 10.28
C VAL A 27 -21.08 36.40 10.42
N MET A 28 -20.34 36.95 11.39
CA MET A 28 -18.96 36.54 11.67
C MET A 28 -18.88 35.08 12.12
N VAL A 29 -19.78 34.60 12.97
CA VAL A 29 -19.85 33.20 13.39
C VAL A 29 -20.17 32.30 12.20
N ILE A 30 -21.09 32.70 11.30
CA ILE A 30 -21.37 31.93 10.07
C ILE A 30 -20.14 31.94 9.15
N CYS A 31 -19.43 33.05 9.00
CA CYS A 31 -18.19 33.09 8.19
C CYS A 31 -17.05 32.22 8.77
N ILE A 32 -17.00 32.01 10.09
CA ILE A 32 -16.01 31.14 10.72
C ILE A 32 -16.36 29.64 10.46
N PHE A 33 -17.66 29.32 10.33
CA PHE A 33 -18.13 27.98 10.02
C PHE A 33 -18.21 27.63 8.52
N THR A 34 -18.09 28.62 7.63
CA THR A 34 -17.90 28.38 6.20
C THR A 34 -16.43 28.18 5.85
N GLN A 35 -15.67 27.52 6.70
CA GLN A 35 -14.45 26.89 6.22
C GLN A 35 -14.89 25.86 5.19
N SER A 36 -14.66 26.22 3.94
CA SER A 36 -14.85 25.37 2.79
C SER A 36 -14.24 24.01 3.11
N PHE A 37 -15.07 23.02 3.42
CA PHE A 37 -14.67 21.64 3.32
C PHE A 37 -14.43 21.39 1.82
N GLY A 38 -13.26 21.81 1.35
CA GLY A 38 -12.81 21.45 0.01
C GLY A 38 -12.87 19.95 -0.07
N MET A 39 -13.75 19.41 -0.92
CA MET A 39 -13.84 17.98 -1.16
C MET A 39 -12.46 17.52 -1.59
N GLN A 40 -11.75 16.82 -0.71
CA GLN A 40 -10.44 16.29 -1.02
C GLN A 40 -10.62 15.12 -1.97
N HIS A 41 -10.11 15.27 -3.18
CA HIS A 41 -10.18 14.22 -4.20
C HIS A 41 -9.13 13.15 -3.91
N TYR A 42 -9.58 11.99 -3.43
CA TYR A 42 -8.75 10.79 -3.29
C TYR A 42 -8.69 10.06 -4.63
N TYR A 43 -7.52 9.63 -5.01
CA TYR A 43 -7.34 8.81 -6.20
C TYR A 43 -6.62 7.50 -5.85
N LYS A 44 -6.96 6.46 -6.60
CA LYS A 44 -6.32 5.15 -6.46
C LYS A 44 -4.86 5.25 -6.89
N VAL A 45 -3.96 4.70 -6.09
CA VAL A 45 -2.55 4.48 -6.47
C VAL A 45 -2.40 3.09 -7.09
N ASP A 46 -1.38 2.93 -7.91
CA ASP A 46 -1.07 1.69 -8.64
C ASP A 46 -0.06 0.79 -7.90
N PHE A 47 0.22 1.11 -6.65
CA PHE A 47 1.07 0.33 -5.74
C PHE A 47 0.43 0.30 -4.34
N SER A 48 0.70 -0.76 -3.58
CA SER A 48 0.17 -0.91 -2.22
C SER A 48 1.25 -0.76 -1.13
N THR A 49 2.52 -0.74 -1.52
CA THR A 49 3.65 -0.67 -0.59
C THR A 49 4.57 0.49 -0.94
N GLY A 50 4.90 1.31 0.04
CA GLY A 50 5.86 2.40 -0.06
C GLY A 50 7.05 2.17 0.86
N LEU A 51 8.26 2.47 0.37
CA LEU A 51 9.49 2.49 1.16
C LEU A 51 9.77 3.92 1.62
N VAL A 52 9.96 4.11 2.92
CA VAL A 52 10.30 5.41 3.49
C VAL A 52 11.76 5.76 3.20
N THR A 53 11.98 6.94 2.61
CA THR A 53 13.32 7.43 2.23
C THR A 53 13.89 8.48 3.19
N ALA A 54 13.03 9.16 3.96
CA ALA A 54 13.45 10.12 4.98
C ALA A 54 13.96 9.42 6.24
N THR A 55 14.91 10.01 6.96
CA THR A 55 15.42 9.47 8.24
C THR A 55 14.28 9.23 9.24
N ILE A 56 13.36 10.19 9.34
CA ILE A 56 12.09 10.07 10.08
C ILE A 56 11.00 10.72 9.21
N LEU A 57 9.90 10.02 9.00
CA LEU A 57 8.73 10.49 8.27
C LEU A 57 7.54 10.62 9.23
N ASN A 58 7.00 11.81 9.34
CA ASN A 58 5.79 12.04 10.15
C ASN A 58 4.55 11.52 9.43
N VAL A 59 3.78 10.70 10.14
CA VAL A 59 2.42 10.31 9.78
C VAL A 59 1.45 11.27 10.45
N ARG A 60 0.60 11.92 9.67
CA ARG A 60 -0.29 12.97 10.17
C ARG A 60 -1.76 12.54 10.10
N SER A 61 -2.59 13.13 10.93
CA SER A 61 -4.04 12.85 10.95
C SER A 61 -4.78 13.26 9.67
N GLY A 62 -4.09 13.95 8.74
CA GLY A 62 -4.64 14.37 7.46
C GLY A 62 -3.56 14.87 6.50
N PRO A 63 -3.91 15.09 5.22
CA PRO A 63 -2.97 15.38 4.14
C PRO A 63 -2.54 16.85 4.13
N GLY A 64 -1.67 17.24 5.04
CA GLY A 64 -1.11 18.57 5.15
C GLY A 64 -0.18 18.73 6.36
N VAL A 65 0.72 19.70 6.31
CA VAL A 65 1.67 19.98 7.40
C VAL A 65 1.01 20.52 8.66
N ASN A 66 -0.20 21.06 8.54
CA ASN A 66 -0.97 21.62 9.65
C ASN A 66 -1.74 20.55 10.46
N TYR A 67 -1.80 19.32 9.96
CA TYR A 67 -2.42 18.20 10.69
C TYR A 67 -1.47 17.63 11.75
N ASN A 68 -2.05 17.17 12.86
CA ASN A 68 -1.29 16.60 13.98
C ASN A 68 -0.50 15.37 13.54
N ILE A 69 0.69 15.20 14.13
CA ILE A 69 1.47 13.96 13.97
C ILE A 69 0.85 12.89 14.85
N VAL A 70 0.48 11.76 14.26
CA VAL A 70 -0.14 10.61 14.95
C VAL A 70 0.81 9.44 15.09
N ALA A 71 1.85 9.36 14.24
CA ALA A 71 2.91 8.38 14.30
C ALA A 71 4.15 8.87 13.55
N THR A 72 5.25 8.14 13.65
CA THR A 72 6.47 8.36 12.85
C THR A 72 6.95 7.05 12.27
N VAL A 73 7.58 7.09 11.10
CA VAL A 73 8.17 5.93 10.40
C VAL A 73 9.63 6.25 10.09
N LYS A 74 10.51 5.29 10.28
CA LYS A 74 11.95 5.46 10.05
C LYS A 74 12.32 5.14 8.59
N LYS A 75 13.52 5.58 8.21
CA LYS A 75 14.10 5.26 6.90
C LYS A 75 14.19 3.74 6.71
N ASN A 76 13.89 3.31 5.48
CA ASN A 76 13.86 1.92 5.04
C ASN A 76 12.73 1.07 5.65
N GLU A 77 11.82 1.65 6.42
CA GLU A 77 10.58 0.96 6.81
C GLU A 77 9.56 0.99 5.67
N TYR A 78 8.75 -0.04 5.60
CA TYR A 78 7.66 -0.17 4.63
C TYR A 78 6.35 0.29 5.24
N ILE A 79 5.56 0.98 4.42
CA ILE A 79 4.22 1.46 4.77
C ILE A 79 3.21 0.95 3.75
N ARG A 80 2.02 0.61 4.21
CA ARG A 80 0.92 0.26 3.32
C ARG A 80 0.26 1.53 2.81
N VAL A 81 0.10 1.63 1.48
CA VAL A 81 -0.48 2.81 0.82
C VAL A 81 -1.85 2.46 0.26
N PHE A 82 -2.88 3.20 0.65
CA PHE A 82 -4.27 2.99 0.22
C PHE A 82 -4.68 3.90 -0.93
N ALA A 83 -4.27 5.18 -0.86
CA ALA A 83 -4.71 6.19 -1.81
C ALA A 83 -3.72 7.35 -1.89
N GLY A 84 -3.84 8.15 -2.95
CA GLY A 84 -3.20 9.46 -3.06
C GLY A 84 -4.21 10.58 -2.88
N VAL A 85 -3.79 11.71 -2.31
CA VAL A 85 -4.55 12.94 -2.20
C VAL A 85 -3.61 14.13 -2.28
N GLY A 86 -3.70 14.93 -3.34
CA GLY A 86 -2.71 15.99 -3.59
C GLY A 86 -1.28 15.44 -3.52
N ASP A 87 -0.40 16.03 -2.73
CA ASP A 87 1.01 15.61 -2.52
C ASP A 87 1.19 14.63 -1.35
N TRP A 88 0.13 13.94 -0.95
CA TRP A 88 0.11 13.04 0.20
C TRP A 88 -0.35 11.64 -0.20
N TYR A 89 0.13 10.63 0.52
CA TYR A 89 -0.42 9.28 0.53
C TYR A 89 -1.18 9.03 1.82
N ILE A 90 -2.32 8.35 1.73
CA ILE A 90 -3.02 7.78 2.87
C ILE A 90 -2.42 6.41 3.11
N VAL A 91 -1.93 6.19 4.33
CA VAL A 91 -1.12 5.02 4.68
C VAL A 91 -1.55 4.41 5.99
N GLN A 92 -1.24 3.13 6.16
CA GLN A 92 -1.25 2.43 7.44
C GLN A 92 0.19 2.13 7.85
N VAL A 93 0.49 2.36 9.11
CA VAL A 93 1.80 2.12 9.71
C VAL A 93 1.68 1.22 10.94
N GLU A 94 2.79 0.87 11.56
CA GLU A 94 2.83 0.03 12.74
C GLU A 94 1.89 0.53 13.86
N GLY A 95 1.24 -0.42 14.59
CA GLY A 95 0.24 -0.08 15.61
C GLY A 95 -1.13 0.29 15.05
N ASP A 96 -1.41 -0.07 13.77
CA ASP A 96 -2.69 0.18 13.07
C ASP A 96 -3.07 1.66 12.91
N TYR A 97 -2.09 2.57 13.03
CA TYR A 97 -2.34 3.98 12.77
C TYR A 97 -2.55 4.22 11.26
N VAL A 98 -3.69 4.81 10.94
CA VAL A 98 -3.97 5.32 9.60
C VAL A 98 -3.76 6.82 9.60
N GLY A 99 -3.03 7.31 8.59
CA GLY A 99 -2.75 8.74 8.48
C GLY A 99 -2.23 9.11 7.09
N ALA A 100 -1.72 10.31 6.97
CA ALA A 100 -1.17 10.84 5.74
C ALA A 100 0.34 11.09 5.86
N VAL A 101 1.07 10.74 4.80
CA VAL A 101 2.51 11.01 4.65
C VAL A 101 2.78 11.75 3.36
N SER A 102 3.81 12.59 3.33
CA SER A 102 4.21 13.29 2.10
C SER A 102 4.80 12.31 1.09
N LYS A 103 4.31 12.36 -0.16
CA LYS A 103 4.79 11.57 -1.29
C LYS A 103 6.28 11.71 -1.54
N LYS A 104 6.81 12.91 -1.30
CA LYS A 104 8.23 13.25 -1.50
C LYS A 104 9.18 12.27 -0.79
N TYR A 105 8.75 11.66 0.30
CA TYR A 105 9.57 10.80 1.14
C TYR A 105 9.16 9.32 1.10
N VAL A 106 8.35 8.95 0.11
CA VAL A 106 7.91 7.57 -0.09
C VAL A 106 8.28 7.13 -1.50
N LYS A 107 9.14 6.15 -1.59
CA LYS A 107 9.43 5.46 -2.85
C LYS A 107 8.37 4.39 -3.06
N ALA A 108 7.58 4.52 -4.11
CA ALA A 108 6.65 3.47 -4.51
C ALA A 108 7.41 2.18 -4.80
N ILE A 109 6.95 1.09 -4.24
CA ILE A 109 7.43 -0.25 -4.58
C ILE A 109 6.44 -0.83 -5.58
N TYR A 110 6.82 -0.73 -6.84
CA TYR A 110 6.06 -1.36 -7.91
C TYR A 110 6.47 -2.83 -8.00
N PRO A 111 5.51 -3.70 -8.25
CA PRO A 111 5.84 -5.01 -8.77
C PRO A 111 6.59 -4.81 -10.10
N ASN A 112 7.79 -5.31 -10.19
CA ASN A 112 8.79 -5.11 -11.21
C ASN A 112 8.23 -4.85 -12.63
N SER A 113 8.19 -3.58 -13.06
CA SER A 113 8.10 -3.24 -14.47
C SER A 113 9.53 -3.25 -15.01
N ASN A 114 9.84 -4.18 -15.89
CA ASN A 114 11.08 -4.15 -16.65
C ASN A 114 11.25 -2.76 -17.28
N SER A 115 12.33 -2.07 -16.90
CA SER A 115 12.81 -0.87 -17.56
C SER A 115 13.34 -1.25 -18.94
N GLY A 116 12.46 -1.22 -19.91
CA GLY A 116 12.75 -1.31 -21.33
C GLY A 116 12.10 -0.11 -22.00
N THR A 117 12.90 0.94 -22.26
CA THR A 117 12.56 2.03 -23.15
C THR A 117 12.08 1.48 -24.48
N ASN A 118 10.81 1.76 -24.84
CA ASN A 118 10.47 2.12 -26.22
C ASN A 118 9.13 2.84 -26.28
N SER A 119 9.18 4.03 -26.88
CA SER A 119 8.05 4.83 -27.33
C SER A 119 7.22 4.10 -28.39
N GLY A 120 5.91 4.27 -28.37
CA GLY A 120 5.11 4.06 -29.56
C GLY A 120 3.68 3.58 -29.33
N SER A 121 2.74 4.54 -29.37
CA SER A 121 1.40 4.50 -29.98
C SER A 121 0.36 3.43 -29.63
N ASN A 122 -0.73 3.93 -29.07
CA ASN A 122 -2.17 3.68 -29.35
C ASN A 122 -2.65 2.26 -29.72
N SER A 123 -3.55 1.73 -28.90
CA SER A 123 -4.89 1.37 -29.38
C SER A 123 -5.82 0.97 -28.23
N SER A 124 -6.99 1.55 -28.26
CA SER A 124 -8.15 1.28 -27.42
C SER A 124 -8.62 -0.17 -27.56
N SER A 125 -8.86 -0.85 -26.44
CA SER A 125 -9.86 -1.92 -26.40
C SER A 125 -10.43 -2.04 -24.99
N SER A 126 -11.72 -1.80 -24.91
CA SER A 126 -12.59 -2.03 -23.76
C SER A 126 -12.65 -3.53 -23.47
N GLY A 127 -12.33 -3.92 -22.25
CA GLY A 127 -12.45 -5.29 -21.79
C GLY A 127 -12.41 -5.33 -20.27
N ASN A 128 -13.53 -5.72 -19.69
CA ASN A 128 -13.76 -5.99 -18.28
C ASN A 128 -12.61 -6.80 -17.68
N THR A 129 -11.70 -6.18 -16.90
CA THR A 129 -10.55 -6.85 -16.32
C THR A 129 -10.63 -6.80 -14.81
N SER A 130 -10.92 -7.97 -14.24
CA SER A 130 -10.67 -8.33 -12.85
C SER A 130 -9.28 -7.81 -12.40
N ASN A 131 -9.19 -7.29 -11.18
CA ASN A 131 -7.97 -6.75 -10.55
C ASN A 131 -6.86 -7.81 -10.45
N THR A 132 -6.20 -8.11 -11.54
CA THR A 132 -4.97 -8.88 -11.56
C THR A 132 -3.82 -7.86 -11.57
N SER A 133 -3.10 -7.71 -10.46
CA SER A 133 -1.78 -7.10 -10.49
C SER A 133 -0.99 -7.85 -11.56
N THR A 134 -0.49 -7.12 -12.56
CA THR A 134 0.17 -7.74 -13.71
C THR A 134 1.40 -8.52 -13.22
N LEU A 135 1.30 -9.85 -13.18
CA LEU A 135 2.46 -10.71 -12.97
C LEU A 135 3.43 -10.51 -14.13
N SER A 136 4.73 -10.54 -13.86
CA SER A 136 5.71 -10.68 -14.95
C SER A 136 5.50 -12.01 -15.67
N SER A 137 6.04 -12.16 -16.88
CA SER A 137 5.93 -13.43 -17.63
C SER A 137 6.45 -14.61 -16.84
N ASP A 138 7.58 -14.43 -16.14
CA ASP A 138 8.18 -15.48 -15.29
C ASP A 138 7.29 -15.81 -14.10
N GLU A 139 6.76 -14.82 -13.40
CA GLU A 139 5.87 -15.01 -12.25
C GLU A 139 4.56 -15.70 -12.66
N LYS A 140 4.02 -15.31 -13.82
CA LYS A 140 2.81 -15.93 -14.36
C LYS A 140 3.05 -17.39 -14.71
N GLU A 141 4.15 -17.73 -15.36
CA GLU A 141 4.49 -19.11 -15.71
C GLU A 141 4.64 -19.99 -14.45
N VAL A 142 5.36 -19.49 -13.43
CA VAL A 142 5.51 -20.20 -12.14
C VAL A 142 4.15 -20.39 -11.47
N PHE A 143 3.32 -19.37 -11.43
CA PHE A 143 1.96 -19.42 -10.88
C PHE A 143 1.09 -20.46 -11.60
N ASP A 144 1.11 -20.47 -12.92
CA ASP A 144 0.35 -21.43 -13.73
C ASP A 144 0.84 -22.87 -13.51
N LEU A 145 2.16 -23.08 -13.44
CA LEU A 145 2.76 -24.38 -13.17
C LEU A 145 2.40 -24.92 -11.79
N ILE A 146 2.43 -24.07 -10.75
CA ILE A 146 2.00 -24.43 -9.39
C ILE A 146 0.52 -24.83 -9.39
N ASN A 147 -0.33 -24.04 -10.00
CA ASN A 147 -1.77 -24.31 -10.04
C ASN A 147 -2.08 -25.58 -10.86
N LYS A 148 -1.32 -25.86 -11.91
CA LYS A 148 -1.40 -27.14 -12.64
C LYS A 148 -1.10 -28.32 -11.72
N GLN A 149 -0.07 -28.21 -10.85
CA GLN A 149 0.24 -29.27 -9.88
C GLN A 149 -0.90 -29.46 -8.88
N ARG A 150 -1.47 -28.37 -8.36
CA ARG A 150 -2.60 -28.44 -7.42
C ARG A 150 -3.83 -29.10 -8.04
N ILE A 151 -4.22 -28.68 -9.23
CA ILE A 151 -5.38 -29.24 -9.95
C ILE A 151 -5.16 -30.73 -10.23
N ASN A 152 -3.97 -31.13 -10.68
CA ASN A 152 -3.62 -32.52 -10.92
C ASN A 152 -3.66 -33.41 -9.66
N ASN A 153 -3.58 -32.77 -8.47
CA ASN A 153 -3.69 -33.47 -7.18
C ASN A 153 -5.06 -33.21 -6.49
N GLY A 154 -6.09 -32.79 -7.25
CA GLY A 154 -7.47 -32.65 -6.76
C GLY A 154 -7.71 -31.43 -5.87
N LEU A 155 -6.82 -30.44 -5.89
CA LEU A 155 -6.92 -29.22 -5.08
C LEU A 155 -7.38 -28.03 -5.93
N SER A 156 -8.06 -27.09 -5.29
CA SER A 156 -8.38 -25.81 -5.91
C SER A 156 -7.14 -25.01 -6.25
N ALA A 157 -7.18 -24.28 -7.37
CA ALA A 157 -6.14 -23.33 -7.74
C ALA A 157 -6.00 -22.23 -6.68
N LEU A 158 -4.77 -21.82 -6.40
CA LEU A 158 -4.48 -20.62 -5.63
C LEU A 158 -4.85 -19.36 -6.41
N LYS A 159 -5.16 -18.30 -5.69
CA LYS A 159 -5.35 -16.96 -6.25
C LYS A 159 -4.14 -16.08 -5.87
N ILE A 160 -3.81 -15.12 -6.72
CA ILE A 160 -2.82 -14.11 -6.33
C ILE A 160 -3.43 -13.18 -5.29
N ASP A 161 -2.74 -13.04 -4.15
CA ASP A 161 -2.94 -11.94 -3.22
C ASP A 161 -1.86 -10.90 -3.47
N ILE A 162 -2.26 -9.64 -3.68
CA ILE A 162 -1.34 -8.58 -4.09
C ILE A 162 -0.33 -8.22 -3.00
N GLU A 163 -0.70 -8.36 -1.73
CA GLU A 163 0.17 -8.07 -0.60
C GLU A 163 1.21 -9.18 -0.46
N VAL A 164 0.79 -10.45 -0.53
CA VAL A 164 1.69 -11.62 -0.55
C VAL A 164 2.60 -11.59 -1.78
N GLN A 165 2.06 -11.18 -2.95
CA GLN A 165 2.83 -11.01 -4.18
C GLN A 165 3.99 -10.00 -4.00
N ASN A 166 3.72 -8.88 -3.33
CA ASN A 166 4.73 -7.87 -3.06
C ASN A 166 5.80 -8.39 -2.09
N VAL A 167 5.40 -9.11 -1.04
CA VAL A 167 6.34 -9.74 -0.10
C VAL A 167 7.26 -10.73 -0.82
N ALA A 168 6.70 -11.61 -1.65
CA ALA A 168 7.49 -12.59 -2.40
C ALA A 168 8.52 -11.92 -3.34
N ARG A 169 8.15 -10.84 -4.00
CA ARG A 169 9.06 -10.05 -4.85
C ARG A 169 10.19 -9.40 -4.05
N VAL A 170 9.85 -8.77 -2.93
CA VAL A 170 10.85 -8.15 -2.05
C VAL A 170 11.79 -9.19 -1.50
N LYS A 171 11.29 -10.36 -1.07
CA LYS A 171 12.13 -11.46 -0.58
C LYS A 171 13.09 -11.99 -1.65
N ALA A 172 12.61 -12.20 -2.87
CA ALA A 172 13.46 -12.65 -3.97
C ALA A 172 14.55 -11.63 -4.30
N LYS A 173 14.19 -10.34 -4.31
CA LYS A 173 15.15 -9.24 -4.52
C LYS A 173 16.14 -9.11 -3.38
N ASP A 174 15.72 -9.22 -2.14
CA ASP A 174 16.56 -9.13 -0.95
C ASP A 174 17.63 -10.24 -0.94
N MET A 175 17.27 -11.46 -1.32
CA MET A 175 18.24 -12.56 -1.47
C MET A 175 19.33 -12.26 -2.51
N VAL A 176 18.97 -11.63 -3.62
CA VAL A 176 19.92 -11.28 -4.69
C VAL A 176 20.78 -10.09 -4.28
N ASP A 177 20.18 -9.00 -3.79
CA ASP A 177 20.87 -7.76 -3.46
C ASP A 177 21.85 -7.93 -2.29
N ASN A 178 21.48 -8.75 -1.29
CA ASN A 178 22.30 -9.01 -0.10
C ASN A 178 23.11 -10.31 -0.20
N ASN A 179 23.15 -10.93 -1.39
CA ASN A 179 23.94 -12.12 -1.71
C ASN A 179 23.79 -13.26 -0.69
N TYR A 180 22.54 -13.59 -0.31
CA TYR A 180 22.22 -14.75 0.53
C TYR A 180 21.14 -15.62 -0.11
N PHE A 181 20.99 -16.85 0.38
CA PHE A 181 19.94 -17.78 -0.03
C PHE A 181 19.46 -18.54 1.21
N SER A 182 18.41 -18.05 1.82
CA SER A 182 17.85 -18.58 3.08
C SER A 182 16.42 -18.10 3.27
N HIS A 183 15.62 -18.87 4.02
CA HIS A 183 14.33 -18.42 4.50
C HIS A 183 14.46 -17.19 5.43
N ASN A 184 15.45 -17.17 6.31
CA ASN A 184 15.71 -16.02 7.15
C ASN A 184 16.47 -14.93 6.38
N SER A 185 15.85 -13.76 6.30
CA SER A 185 16.45 -12.54 5.76
C SER A 185 17.33 -11.85 6.82
N PRO A 186 18.52 -11.38 6.46
CA PRO A 186 19.30 -10.51 7.35
C PRO A 186 18.64 -9.13 7.55
N THR A 187 17.72 -8.75 6.64
CA THR A 187 17.02 -7.46 6.67
C THR A 187 15.68 -7.55 7.40
N TYR A 188 14.92 -8.64 7.17
CA TYR A 188 13.51 -8.75 7.56
C TYR A 188 13.19 -9.90 8.54
N GLY A 189 14.19 -10.71 8.91
CA GLY A 189 13.96 -11.89 9.75
C GLY A 189 13.32 -13.07 9.01
N SER A 190 12.48 -13.83 9.69
CA SER A 190 11.79 -14.99 9.11
C SER A 190 10.73 -14.56 8.07
N PRO A 191 10.23 -15.48 7.23
CA PRO A 191 9.11 -15.19 6.33
C PRO A 191 7.87 -14.64 7.05
N PHE A 192 7.62 -15.10 8.27
CA PHE A 192 6.51 -14.65 9.09
C PHE A 192 6.72 -13.23 9.63
N ASP A 193 7.96 -12.88 10.03
CA ASP A 193 8.33 -11.52 10.41
C ASP A 193 8.18 -10.58 9.21
N MET A 194 8.55 -11.06 8.02
CA MET A 194 8.41 -10.31 6.80
C MET A 194 6.93 -10.05 6.46
N LEU A 195 6.06 -11.07 6.50
CA LEU A 195 4.61 -10.90 6.32
C LEU A 195 4.05 -9.89 7.32
N LYS A 196 4.45 -9.98 8.60
CA LYS A 196 4.04 -9.05 9.65
C LYS A 196 4.51 -7.63 9.37
N SER A 197 5.77 -7.42 8.97
CA SER A 197 6.31 -6.09 8.67
C SER A 197 5.63 -5.43 7.46
N PHE A 198 5.14 -6.24 6.52
CA PHE A 198 4.34 -5.80 5.37
C PHE A 198 2.84 -5.74 5.65
N LYS A 199 2.41 -5.97 6.92
CA LYS A 199 1.01 -5.90 7.35
C LYS A 199 0.09 -6.90 6.65
N VAL A 200 0.64 -8.02 6.21
CA VAL A 200 -0.14 -9.12 5.63
C VAL A 200 -0.78 -9.93 6.75
N SER A 201 -2.10 -9.99 6.76
CA SER A 201 -2.86 -10.81 7.71
C SER A 201 -3.10 -12.21 7.12
N TYR A 202 -2.84 -13.25 7.91
CA TYR A 202 -3.02 -14.64 7.48
C TYR A 202 -3.42 -15.55 8.65
N LYS A 203 -4.05 -16.69 8.35
CA LYS A 203 -4.33 -17.76 9.33
C LYS A 203 -3.18 -18.75 9.40
N THR A 204 -2.61 -19.09 8.25
CA THR A 204 -1.45 -19.94 8.09
C THR A 204 -0.67 -19.49 6.87
N ALA A 205 0.65 -19.64 6.89
CA ALA A 205 1.52 -19.26 5.79
C ALA A 205 2.67 -20.27 5.64
N GLY A 206 3.27 -20.32 4.46
CA GLY A 206 4.45 -21.09 4.16
C GLY A 206 5.27 -20.39 3.08
N GLU A 207 6.53 -20.75 2.95
CA GLU A 207 7.41 -20.19 1.93
C GLU A 207 8.17 -21.31 1.22
N ASN A 208 8.27 -21.23 -0.08
CA ASN A 208 9.20 -22.01 -0.91
C ASN A 208 10.19 -21.06 -1.57
N ILE A 209 11.47 -21.41 -1.54
CA ILE A 209 12.53 -20.69 -2.26
C ILE A 209 13.27 -21.63 -3.20
N ALA A 210 13.70 -21.13 -4.36
CA ALA A 210 14.55 -21.87 -5.29
C ALA A 210 15.55 -20.96 -6.00
N GLY A 211 16.72 -21.50 -6.31
CA GLY A 211 17.66 -20.96 -7.27
C GLY A 211 17.71 -21.87 -8.48
N ASN A 212 17.33 -21.39 -9.67
CA ASN A 212 17.30 -22.23 -10.87
C ASN A 212 17.39 -21.40 -12.16
N SER A 213 17.75 -22.07 -13.25
CA SER A 213 17.90 -21.42 -14.57
C SER A 213 16.57 -21.22 -15.30
N SER A 214 15.52 -22.01 -14.97
CA SER A 214 14.21 -21.91 -15.62
C SER A 214 13.05 -22.06 -14.64
N ASN A 215 11.90 -21.52 -15.00
CA ASN A 215 10.68 -21.51 -14.19
C ASN A 215 10.15 -22.94 -13.96
N SER A 216 10.14 -23.76 -15.02
CA SER A 216 9.71 -25.17 -14.94
C SER A 216 10.64 -26.01 -14.08
N ALA A 217 11.96 -25.78 -14.15
CA ALA A 217 12.92 -26.49 -13.32
C ALA A 217 12.78 -26.11 -11.83
N ALA A 218 12.49 -24.86 -11.51
CA ALA A 218 12.22 -24.44 -10.14
C ALA A 218 10.99 -25.13 -9.54
N VAL A 219 9.87 -25.15 -10.27
CA VAL A 219 8.65 -25.85 -9.82
C VAL A 219 8.86 -27.35 -9.75
N THR A 220 9.58 -27.96 -10.70
CA THR A 220 9.93 -29.39 -10.65
C THR A 220 10.78 -29.69 -9.41
N ALA A 221 11.77 -28.88 -9.09
CA ALA A 221 12.58 -29.05 -7.88
C ALA A 221 11.74 -28.96 -6.61
N TRP A 222 10.81 -28.03 -6.53
CA TRP A 222 9.88 -27.95 -5.40
C TRP A 222 8.99 -29.19 -5.30
N MET A 223 8.46 -29.71 -6.40
CA MET A 223 7.61 -30.90 -6.40
C MET A 223 8.38 -32.18 -6.06
N ASN A 224 9.68 -32.21 -6.28
CA ASN A 224 10.56 -33.33 -5.91
C ASN A 224 11.05 -33.27 -4.45
N SER A 225 10.83 -32.17 -3.76
CA SER A 225 11.18 -31.98 -2.35
C SER A 225 9.93 -32.14 -1.49
N SER A 226 9.94 -33.01 -0.50
CA SER A 226 8.77 -33.31 0.34
C SER A 226 8.23 -32.05 1.06
N GLY A 227 9.11 -31.20 1.60
CA GLY A 227 8.74 -29.98 2.29
C GLY A 227 8.13 -28.94 1.37
N HIS A 228 8.76 -28.65 0.24
CA HIS A 228 8.25 -27.69 -0.73
C HIS A 228 6.94 -28.17 -1.37
N LYS A 229 6.88 -29.46 -1.71
CA LYS A 229 5.66 -30.10 -2.24
C LYS A 229 4.51 -30.00 -1.25
N ALA A 230 4.78 -30.22 0.05
CA ALA A 230 3.77 -30.09 1.09
C ALA A 230 3.18 -28.67 1.15
N ASN A 231 3.99 -27.63 0.95
CA ASN A 231 3.49 -26.26 0.84
C ASN A 231 2.61 -26.06 -0.41
N ILE A 232 3.09 -26.50 -1.59
CA ILE A 232 2.31 -26.36 -2.84
C ILE A 232 0.97 -27.08 -2.74
N LEU A 233 0.94 -28.28 -2.15
CA LEU A 233 -0.26 -29.13 -2.04
C LEU A 233 -1.03 -28.94 -0.72
N ASN A 234 -0.76 -27.90 0.05
CA ASN A 234 -1.51 -27.63 1.27
C ASN A 234 -2.92 -27.15 0.93
N SER A 235 -3.93 -27.89 1.40
CA SER A 235 -5.35 -27.57 1.17
C SER A 235 -5.84 -26.35 1.93
N LEU A 236 -5.11 -25.90 2.98
CA LEU A 236 -5.44 -24.73 3.76
C LEU A 236 -5.05 -23.41 3.06
N PHE A 237 -4.18 -23.48 2.03
CA PHE A 237 -3.79 -22.29 1.29
C PHE A 237 -4.76 -22.01 0.14
N ASN A 238 -5.22 -20.74 0.09
CA ASN A 238 -6.12 -20.23 -0.94
C ASN A 238 -5.45 -19.13 -1.80
N TYR A 239 -4.38 -18.54 -1.30
CA TYR A 239 -3.67 -17.43 -1.92
C TYR A 239 -2.17 -17.70 -2.00
N THR A 240 -1.52 -17.01 -2.91
CA THR A 240 -0.06 -17.05 -3.09
C THR A 240 0.46 -15.75 -3.65
N GLY A 241 1.75 -15.52 -3.48
CA GLY A 241 2.54 -14.53 -4.21
C GLY A 241 3.75 -15.22 -4.82
N ILE A 242 4.22 -14.75 -5.96
CA ILE A 242 5.37 -15.30 -6.68
C ILE A 242 6.39 -14.18 -6.91
N GLY A 243 7.59 -14.32 -6.40
CA GLY A 243 8.71 -13.44 -6.71
C GLY A 243 9.74 -14.14 -7.57
N VAL A 244 10.15 -13.50 -8.68
CA VAL A 244 11.21 -14.01 -9.56
C VAL A 244 12.18 -12.88 -9.88
N VAL A 245 13.46 -13.09 -9.54
CA VAL A 245 14.52 -12.10 -9.79
C VAL A 245 15.72 -12.76 -10.45
N LYS A 246 16.27 -12.14 -11.48
CA LYS A 246 17.51 -12.60 -12.14
C LYS A 246 18.67 -12.58 -11.15
N SER A 247 19.48 -13.62 -11.19
CA SER A 247 20.65 -13.80 -10.33
C SER A 247 21.84 -14.26 -11.16
N SER A 248 22.98 -13.62 -11.01
CA SER A 248 24.23 -14.07 -11.64
C SER A 248 24.69 -15.44 -11.12
N LYS A 249 24.35 -15.77 -9.87
CA LYS A 249 24.76 -17.02 -9.21
C LYS A 249 23.86 -18.20 -9.54
N TYR A 250 22.53 -17.97 -9.66
CA TYR A 250 21.55 -19.05 -9.77
C TYR A 250 20.76 -19.03 -11.08
N GLY A 251 21.02 -18.06 -11.98
CA GLY A 251 20.16 -17.77 -13.11
C GLY A 251 18.95 -16.94 -12.69
N LYS A 252 18.08 -17.51 -11.86
CA LYS A 252 16.97 -16.80 -11.20
C LYS A 252 16.81 -17.27 -9.76
N VAL A 253 16.33 -16.39 -8.90
CA VAL A 253 15.86 -16.68 -7.53
C VAL A 253 14.35 -16.59 -7.53
N TYR A 254 13.71 -17.60 -6.95
CA TYR A 254 12.26 -17.77 -6.88
C TYR A 254 11.81 -17.79 -5.43
N VAL A 255 10.67 -17.17 -5.17
CA VAL A 255 9.94 -17.20 -3.89
C VAL A 255 8.46 -17.45 -4.17
N GLN A 256 7.88 -18.37 -3.43
CA GLN A 256 6.45 -18.59 -3.40
C GLN A 256 5.95 -18.45 -1.96
#